data_5bb90ebb2faa2c81541c991e5a9550cc
#
_entry.id   5bb90ebb2faa2c81541c991e5a9550cc
#
_cell.length_a   1.000
_cell.length_b   1.000
_cell.length_c   1.000
_cell.angle_alpha   90.00
_cell.angle_beta   90.00
_cell.angle_gamma   90.00
#
_symmetry.space_group_name_H-M   'P 1'
#
loop_
_entity.id
_entity.type
_entity.pdbx_description
1 polymer ?
#
loop_
_entity_poly.entity_id
_entity_poly.type
_entity_poly.pdbx_seq_one_letter_code
_entity_poly.pdbx_strand_id
1 'polypeptide(L)'
;TFLDLVGRGQLPRDFTRRVEGLRPSTSAFIVFLGVDYVPDVEPITMLAAGGRRLGIAIPSKVDPSLAPPGHSSMSLITLTPPIADGAWTRKASGYSVRKRSLGDALVAEAEQALPGLGGHIVYRQEGSPATFARYAWTTGGAIYGAGVGQWQPPIKSPVEGLVLAGAGVFPGAGVEAVVISGTLAADAIRPVTQQTLEGNPRSLRAA
;
A
#
# COMPACT_ATOMS: atom_id res chain seq x y z
N THR A 1 -13.98 6.95 3.66
CA THR A 1 -14.59 6.41 4.89
C THR A 1 -15.58 7.40 5.51
N PHE A 2 -15.12 8.55 5.99
CA PHE A 2 -16.01 9.50 6.67
C PHE A 2 -17.21 9.91 5.83
N LEU A 3 -16.97 10.33 4.59
CA LEU A 3 -18.01 10.88 3.73
C LEU A 3 -18.94 9.78 3.17
N ASP A 4 -18.42 8.56 3.01
CA ASP A 4 -19.15 7.47 2.38
C ASP A 4 -19.83 6.54 3.40
N LEU A 5 -19.20 6.30 4.55
CA LEU A 5 -19.69 5.35 5.55
C LEU A 5 -20.41 6.02 6.72
N VAL A 6 -19.86 7.14 7.23
CA VAL A 6 -20.48 7.88 8.34
C VAL A 6 -21.56 8.83 7.83
N GLY A 7 -21.32 9.44 6.68
CA GLY A 7 -22.21 10.42 6.09
C GLY A 7 -21.97 11.85 6.59
N ARG A 8 -22.17 12.81 5.69
CA ARG A 8 -21.89 14.23 5.93
C ARG A 8 -22.70 14.82 7.09
N GLY A 9 -23.94 14.39 7.26
CA GLY A 9 -24.84 14.91 8.29
C GLY A 9 -24.45 14.55 9.73
N GLN A 10 -23.59 13.55 9.90
CA GLN A 10 -23.12 13.09 11.21
C GLN A 10 -21.78 13.75 11.62
N LEU A 11 -21.21 14.58 10.78
CA LEU A 11 -19.89 15.18 10.98
C LEU A 11 -20.02 16.70 11.18
N PRO A 12 -19.20 17.30 12.04
CA PRO A 12 -19.08 18.75 12.13
C PRO A 12 -18.68 19.36 10.77
N ARG A 13 -19.26 20.49 10.40
CA ARG A 13 -19.01 21.12 9.09
C ARG A 13 -17.54 21.40 8.81
N ASP A 14 -16.80 21.84 9.82
CA ASP A 14 -15.37 22.13 9.65
C ASP A 14 -14.54 20.89 9.46
N PHE A 15 -14.89 19.80 10.14
CA PHE A 15 -14.26 18.50 9.95
C PHE A 15 -14.54 17.96 8.54
N THR A 16 -15.80 18.02 8.11
CA THR A 16 -16.21 17.63 6.75
C THR A 16 -15.41 18.38 5.70
N ARG A 17 -15.30 19.70 5.81
CA ARG A 17 -14.53 20.54 4.88
C ARG A 17 -13.05 20.16 4.86
N ARG A 18 -12.45 19.85 6.00
CA ARG A 18 -11.06 19.37 6.06
C ARG A 18 -10.88 18.03 5.36
N VAL A 19 -11.78 17.08 5.59
CA VAL A 19 -11.74 15.77 4.92
C VAL A 19 -11.93 15.92 3.39
N GLU A 20 -12.84 16.78 2.95
CA GLU A 20 -13.06 17.06 1.52
C GLU A 20 -11.85 17.73 0.85
N GLY A 21 -11.11 18.54 1.60
CA GLY A 21 -9.90 19.20 1.11
C GLY A 21 -8.67 18.29 1.03
N LEU A 22 -8.73 17.07 1.55
CA LEU A 22 -7.61 16.14 1.48
C LEU A 22 -7.35 15.69 0.05
N ARG A 23 -6.10 15.79 -0.37
CA ARG A 23 -5.62 15.25 -1.65
C ARG A 23 -4.99 13.89 -1.39
N PRO A 24 -5.27 12.89 -2.23
CA PRO A 24 -4.63 11.57 -2.10
C PRO A 24 -3.11 11.69 -2.30
N SER A 25 -2.37 10.84 -1.60
CA SER A 25 -0.94 10.67 -1.83
C SER A 25 -0.67 10.02 -3.19
N THR A 26 0.61 9.75 -3.47
CA THR A 26 0.99 8.92 -4.61
C THR A 26 0.29 7.56 -4.59
N SER A 27 0.11 7.01 -5.77
CA SER A 27 -0.29 5.61 -5.99
C SER A 27 0.91 4.79 -6.44
N ALA A 28 0.68 3.56 -6.85
CA ALA A 28 1.69 2.69 -7.42
C ALA A 28 1.15 1.92 -8.62
N PHE A 29 2.09 1.45 -9.44
CA PHE A 29 1.87 0.38 -10.39
C PHE A 29 2.76 -0.79 -9.99
N ILE A 30 2.23 -1.99 -10.00
CA ILE A 30 2.94 -3.19 -9.57
C ILE A 30 2.77 -4.31 -10.60
N VAL A 31 3.82 -5.06 -10.84
CA VAL A 31 3.79 -6.32 -11.60
C VAL A 31 4.17 -7.43 -10.64
N PHE A 32 3.26 -8.34 -10.40
CA PHE A 32 3.51 -9.59 -9.67
C PHE A 32 3.98 -10.64 -10.66
N LEU A 33 5.08 -11.30 -10.34
CA LEU A 33 5.72 -12.32 -11.17
C LEU A 33 5.95 -13.60 -10.36
N GLY A 34 5.72 -14.73 -11.00
CA GLY A 34 6.36 -16.00 -10.67
C GLY A 34 7.42 -16.29 -11.72
N VAL A 35 8.62 -16.65 -11.29
CA VAL A 35 9.73 -16.98 -12.19
C VAL A 35 10.28 -18.37 -11.85
N ASP A 36 10.78 -19.10 -12.86
CA ASP A 36 11.26 -20.47 -12.75
C ASP A 36 12.76 -20.56 -12.42
N TYR A 37 13.28 -19.55 -11.72
CA TYR A 37 14.65 -19.54 -11.20
C TYR A 37 14.73 -18.73 -9.90
N VAL A 38 15.88 -18.81 -9.22
CA VAL A 38 16.19 -17.99 -8.04
C VAL A 38 17.19 -16.90 -8.45
N PRO A 39 16.77 -15.63 -8.50
CA PRO A 39 17.65 -14.54 -8.90
C PRO A 39 18.81 -14.34 -7.93
N ASP A 40 20.00 -14.04 -8.47
CA ASP A 40 21.20 -13.69 -7.67
C ASP A 40 21.28 -12.18 -7.43
N VAL A 41 20.30 -11.65 -6.72
CA VAL A 41 20.22 -10.24 -6.27
C VAL A 41 19.67 -10.20 -4.86
N GLU A 42 19.82 -9.08 -4.18
CA GLU A 42 19.24 -8.87 -2.85
C GLU A 42 17.70 -9.01 -2.88
N PRO A 43 17.09 -9.45 -1.75
CA PRO A 43 15.64 -9.58 -1.63
C PRO A 43 14.87 -8.31 -1.97
N ILE A 44 15.48 -7.16 -1.75
CA ILE A 44 14.96 -5.84 -2.12
C ILE A 44 16.05 -5.09 -2.88
N THR A 45 15.75 -4.73 -4.12
CA THR A 45 16.66 -3.99 -5.00
C THR A 45 15.95 -2.77 -5.55
N MET A 46 16.63 -1.62 -5.61
CA MET A 46 16.11 -0.38 -6.17
C MET A 46 16.90 0.01 -7.40
N LEU A 47 16.22 0.24 -8.51
CA LEU A 47 16.81 0.71 -9.77
C LEU A 47 16.31 2.12 -10.12
N ALA A 48 17.15 2.87 -10.82
CA ALA A 48 16.73 4.09 -11.53
C ALA A 48 16.76 3.76 -13.03
N ALA A 49 15.59 3.54 -13.60
CA ALA A 49 15.44 3.13 -15.00
C ALA A 49 14.24 3.84 -15.64
N GLY A 50 14.29 4.12 -16.94
CA GLY A 50 13.19 4.73 -17.69
C GLY A 50 12.70 6.07 -17.12
N GLY A 51 13.55 6.83 -16.41
CA GLY A 51 13.19 8.10 -15.76
C GLY A 51 12.34 7.92 -14.48
N ARG A 52 12.25 6.72 -13.94
CA ARG A 52 11.51 6.38 -12.71
C ARG A 52 12.36 5.56 -11.75
N ARG A 53 11.88 5.41 -10.52
CA ARG A 53 12.43 4.44 -9.57
C ARG A 53 11.62 3.16 -9.67
N LEU A 54 12.31 2.03 -9.84
CA LEU A 54 11.76 0.69 -9.88
C LEU A 54 12.25 -0.08 -8.66
N GLY A 55 11.33 -0.50 -7.80
CA GLY A 55 11.61 -1.43 -6.73
C GLY A 55 11.38 -2.86 -7.20
N ILE A 56 12.33 -3.74 -6.92
CA ILE A 56 12.24 -5.19 -7.09
C ILE A 56 12.19 -5.80 -5.69
N ALA A 57 11.15 -6.56 -5.37
CA ALA A 57 11.08 -7.32 -4.14
C ALA A 57 10.89 -8.80 -4.46
N ILE A 58 11.66 -9.66 -3.79
CA ILE A 58 11.66 -11.12 -3.98
C ILE A 58 11.41 -11.79 -2.62
N PRO A 59 10.15 -11.83 -2.15
CA PRO A 59 9.81 -12.36 -0.83
C PRO A 59 10.28 -13.80 -0.60
N SER A 60 10.27 -14.64 -1.63
CA SER A 60 10.75 -16.02 -1.56
C SER A 60 12.24 -16.18 -1.26
N LYS A 61 13.04 -15.12 -1.38
CA LYS A 61 14.45 -15.13 -0.90
C LYS A 61 14.55 -15.00 0.62
N VAL A 62 13.53 -14.44 1.26
CA VAL A 62 13.44 -14.32 2.72
C VAL A 62 12.72 -15.54 3.30
N ASP A 63 11.60 -15.92 2.68
CA ASP A 63 10.82 -17.09 3.03
C ASP A 63 10.62 -18.00 1.81
N PRO A 64 11.44 -19.07 1.68
CA PRO A 64 11.35 -20.00 0.55
C PRO A 64 9.99 -20.67 0.37
N SER A 65 9.15 -20.71 1.41
CA SER A 65 7.81 -21.30 1.32
C SER A 65 6.85 -20.51 0.41
N LEU A 66 7.22 -19.27 0.04
CA LEU A 66 6.42 -18.39 -0.82
C LEU A 66 6.56 -18.67 -2.32
N ALA A 67 7.31 -19.71 -2.69
CA ALA A 67 7.41 -20.17 -4.07
C ALA A 67 7.67 -21.69 -4.12
N PRO A 68 7.36 -22.40 -5.22
CA PRO A 68 7.78 -23.77 -5.42
C PRO A 68 9.32 -23.89 -5.44
N PRO A 69 9.87 -25.09 -5.14
CA PRO A 69 11.31 -25.31 -5.25
C PRO A 69 11.88 -24.90 -6.61
N GLY A 70 13.00 -24.18 -6.60
CA GLY A 70 13.64 -23.65 -7.81
C GLY A 70 12.96 -22.44 -8.46
N HIS A 71 11.85 -21.97 -7.91
CA HIS A 71 11.11 -20.79 -8.39
C HIS A 71 11.23 -19.62 -7.42
N SER A 72 10.80 -18.44 -7.87
CA SER A 72 10.69 -17.27 -7.00
C SER A 72 9.39 -16.51 -7.22
N SER A 73 8.83 -15.99 -6.14
CA SER A 73 7.82 -14.94 -6.17
C SER A 73 8.50 -13.59 -6.19
N MET A 74 8.04 -12.69 -7.06
CA MET A 74 8.66 -11.39 -7.27
C MET A 74 7.60 -10.30 -7.48
N SER A 75 7.91 -9.08 -7.11
CA SER A 75 7.13 -7.90 -7.50
C SER A 75 8.03 -6.78 -7.99
N LEU A 76 7.60 -6.16 -9.09
CA LEU A 76 8.18 -4.94 -9.64
C LEU A 76 7.23 -3.79 -9.31
N ILE A 77 7.68 -2.76 -8.64
CA ILE A 77 6.85 -1.64 -8.21
C ILE A 77 7.44 -0.31 -8.60
N THR A 78 6.59 0.58 -9.14
CA THR A 78 6.93 1.98 -9.36
C THR A 78 5.84 2.90 -8.85
N LEU A 79 6.21 4.09 -8.39
CA LEU A 79 5.24 5.08 -7.95
C LEU A 79 4.58 5.74 -9.16
N THR A 80 3.30 6.04 -9.03
CA THR A 80 2.49 6.75 -10.03
C THR A 80 1.67 7.84 -9.38
N PRO A 81 1.23 8.87 -10.11
CA PRO A 81 0.21 9.76 -9.60
C PRO A 81 -1.06 8.99 -9.22
N PRO A 82 -1.84 9.48 -8.23
CA PRO A 82 -3.15 8.93 -7.94
C PRO A 82 -4.10 9.13 -9.13
N ILE A 83 -5.25 8.45 -9.10
CA ILE A 83 -6.28 8.64 -10.13
C ILE A 83 -6.88 10.06 -9.95
N ALA A 84 -6.30 11.06 -10.63
CA ALA A 84 -6.85 12.40 -10.68
C ALA A 84 -7.63 12.63 -11.98
N ASP A 85 -7.15 12.08 -13.09
CA ASP A 85 -7.53 12.48 -14.45
C ASP A 85 -8.22 11.37 -15.25
N GLY A 86 -8.74 10.35 -14.61
CA GLY A 86 -9.38 9.22 -15.30
C GLY A 86 -8.42 8.27 -16.03
N ALA A 87 -7.11 8.57 -16.04
CA ALA A 87 -6.11 7.80 -16.78
C ALA A 87 -6.08 6.30 -16.40
N TRP A 88 -6.36 6.00 -15.14
CA TRP A 88 -6.44 4.63 -14.61
C TRP A 88 -7.87 4.17 -14.35
N THR A 89 -8.87 4.80 -14.95
CA THR A 89 -10.25 4.36 -14.86
C THR A 89 -10.46 3.10 -15.70
N ARG A 90 -10.97 2.03 -15.10
CA ARG A 90 -11.20 0.74 -15.80
C ARG A 90 -12.11 0.84 -16.99
N LYS A 91 -13.00 1.84 -17.04
CA LYS A 91 -13.91 2.12 -18.15
C LYS A 91 -13.26 2.97 -19.25
N ALA A 92 -12.06 3.52 -19.02
CA ALA A 92 -11.39 4.33 -20.03
C ALA A 92 -10.94 3.46 -21.20
N SER A 93 -11.11 3.97 -22.41
CA SER A 93 -10.60 3.35 -23.63
C SER A 93 -9.06 3.16 -23.49
N GLY A 94 -8.57 1.98 -23.88
CA GLY A 94 -7.14 1.67 -23.81
C GLY A 94 -6.59 1.36 -22.42
N TYR A 95 -7.43 1.26 -21.36
CA TYR A 95 -6.95 0.90 -20.00
C TYR A 95 -6.10 -0.39 -19.98
N SER A 96 -6.59 -1.46 -20.61
CA SER A 96 -5.89 -2.75 -20.64
C SER A 96 -4.57 -2.67 -21.41
N VAL A 97 -4.56 -1.94 -22.52
CA VAL A 97 -3.35 -1.72 -23.33
C VAL A 97 -2.31 -0.94 -22.51
N ARG A 98 -2.71 0.18 -21.92
CA ARG A 98 -1.83 0.99 -21.06
C ARG A 98 -1.26 0.20 -19.89
N LYS A 99 -2.11 -0.60 -19.26
CA LYS A 99 -1.72 -1.46 -18.14
C LYS A 99 -0.67 -2.47 -18.57
N ARG A 100 -0.88 -3.13 -19.71
CA ARG A 100 0.06 -4.09 -20.27
C ARG A 100 1.37 -3.41 -20.67
N SER A 101 1.31 -2.32 -21.44
CA SER A 101 2.52 -1.60 -21.89
C SER A 101 3.39 -1.11 -20.75
N LEU A 102 2.79 -0.60 -19.65
CA LEU A 102 3.58 -0.21 -18.49
C LEU A 102 4.20 -1.43 -17.80
N GLY A 103 3.46 -2.52 -17.71
CA GLY A 103 4.01 -3.78 -17.18
C GLY A 103 5.17 -4.30 -18.00
N ASP A 104 5.08 -4.25 -19.35
CA ASP A 104 6.16 -4.65 -20.27
C ASP A 104 7.40 -3.76 -20.09
N ALA A 105 7.19 -2.45 -19.93
CA ALA A 105 8.28 -1.51 -19.66
C ALA A 105 8.99 -1.81 -18.33
N LEU A 106 8.24 -2.12 -17.26
CA LEU A 106 8.87 -2.45 -15.97
C LEU A 106 9.64 -3.77 -16.01
N VAL A 107 9.16 -4.77 -16.75
CA VAL A 107 9.91 -6.03 -16.95
C VAL A 107 11.20 -5.75 -17.71
N ALA A 108 11.13 -5.01 -18.81
CA ALA A 108 12.32 -4.63 -19.59
C ALA A 108 13.33 -3.80 -18.78
N GLU A 109 12.84 -2.88 -17.93
CA GLU A 109 13.70 -2.11 -17.02
C GLU A 109 14.36 -3.00 -15.94
N ALA A 110 13.63 -3.99 -15.42
CA ALA A 110 14.14 -4.93 -14.42
C ALA A 110 15.26 -5.83 -14.99
N GLU A 111 15.30 -6.07 -16.28
CA GLU A 111 16.38 -6.86 -16.94
C GLU A 111 17.76 -6.24 -16.78
N GLN A 112 17.87 -4.96 -16.42
CA GLN A 112 19.16 -4.34 -16.09
C GLN A 112 19.81 -4.98 -14.84
N ALA A 113 18.99 -5.43 -13.88
CA ALA A 113 19.48 -6.14 -12.69
C ALA A 113 19.26 -7.66 -12.78
N LEU A 114 18.36 -8.10 -13.64
CA LEU A 114 17.92 -9.48 -13.81
C LEU A 114 17.96 -9.88 -15.29
N PRO A 115 19.15 -10.02 -15.89
CA PRO A 115 19.28 -10.37 -17.31
C PRO A 115 18.50 -11.64 -17.66
N GLY A 116 17.69 -11.57 -18.72
CA GLY A 116 16.89 -12.68 -19.20
C GLY A 116 15.58 -12.90 -18.45
N LEU A 117 15.20 -12.03 -17.51
CA LEU A 117 13.96 -12.13 -16.70
C LEU A 117 12.73 -12.49 -17.55
N GLY A 118 12.57 -11.85 -18.71
CA GLY A 118 11.40 -12.05 -19.56
C GLY A 118 11.22 -13.49 -20.01
N GLY A 119 12.31 -14.23 -20.23
CA GLY A 119 12.30 -15.64 -20.63
C GLY A 119 11.94 -16.61 -19.51
N HIS A 120 11.99 -16.16 -18.27
CA HIS A 120 11.77 -16.97 -17.07
C HIS A 120 10.43 -16.70 -16.38
N ILE A 121 9.57 -15.85 -16.94
CA ILE A 121 8.27 -15.52 -16.35
C ILE A 121 7.26 -16.63 -16.62
N VAL A 122 6.86 -17.33 -15.57
CA VAL A 122 5.82 -18.39 -15.63
C VAL A 122 4.45 -17.91 -15.14
N TYR A 123 4.41 -16.79 -14.40
CA TYR A 123 3.19 -16.13 -13.94
C TYR A 123 3.35 -14.63 -13.98
N ARG A 124 2.30 -13.92 -14.39
CA ARG A 124 2.31 -12.46 -14.42
C ARG A 124 0.93 -11.86 -14.18
N GLN A 125 0.87 -10.88 -13.29
CA GLN A 125 -0.33 -10.08 -13.04
C GLN A 125 0.05 -8.65 -12.71
N GLU A 126 -0.68 -7.67 -13.24
CA GLU A 126 -0.46 -6.26 -12.95
C GLU A 126 -1.52 -5.69 -12.00
N GLY A 127 -1.07 -4.83 -11.07
CA GLY A 127 -1.88 -3.93 -10.27
C GLY A 127 -1.65 -2.47 -10.69
N SER A 128 -2.72 -1.73 -10.91
CA SER A 128 -2.68 -0.30 -11.24
C SER A 128 -3.32 0.52 -10.12
N PRO A 129 -3.28 1.86 -10.15
CA PRO A 129 -4.04 2.70 -9.22
C PRO A 129 -5.51 2.30 -9.09
N ALA A 130 -6.16 1.89 -10.18
CA ALA A 130 -7.54 1.38 -10.14
C ALA A 130 -7.68 0.05 -9.36
N THR A 131 -6.62 -0.74 -9.29
CA THR A 131 -6.59 -1.97 -8.48
C THR A 131 -6.58 -1.63 -7.00
N PHE A 132 -5.72 -0.70 -6.58
CA PHE A 132 -5.68 -0.22 -5.18
C PHE A 132 -6.98 0.46 -4.77
N ALA A 133 -7.53 1.35 -5.62
CA ALA A 133 -8.83 1.99 -5.35
C ALA A 133 -9.95 0.95 -5.14
N ARG A 134 -9.95 -0.14 -5.90
CA ARG A 134 -10.98 -1.18 -5.83
C ARG A 134 -10.81 -2.08 -4.61
N TYR A 135 -9.63 -2.61 -4.38
CA TYR A 135 -9.41 -3.68 -3.40
C TYR A 135 -9.03 -3.16 -2.02
N ALA A 136 -8.30 -2.04 -1.94
CA ALA A 136 -7.97 -1.39 -0.68
C ALA A 136 -8.92 -0.21 -0.34
N TRP A 137 -9.86 0.08 -1.25
CA TRP A 137 -10.86 1.14 -1.11
C TRP A 137 -10.26 2.52 -0.77
N THR A 138 -9.09 2.79 -1.33
CA THR A 138 -8.37 4.03 -1.11
C THR A 138 -8.75 5.09 -2.14
N THR A 139 -8.83 6.33 -1.71
CA THR A 139 -9.15 7.47 -2.59
C THR A 139 -8.07 7.62 -3.67
N GLY A 140 -8.50 7.58 -4.94
CA GLY A 140 -7.57 7.70 -6.07
C GLY A 140 -6.53 6.57 -6.18
N GLY A 141 -6.71 5.45 -5.47
CA GLY A 141 -5.74 4.38 -5.42
C GLY A 141 -4.46 4.74 -4.65
N ALA A 142 -4.51 5.76 -3.81
CA ALA A 142 -3.37 6.19 -2.99
C ALA A 142 -2.87 5.07 -2.08
N ILE A 143 -1.54 4.92 -1.97
CA ILE A 143 -0.93 3.88 -1.14
C ILE A 143 -0.43 4.41 0.22
N TYR A 144 -0.37 5.73 0.40
CA TYR A 144 0.09 6.38 1.64
C TYR A 144 -0.96 7.31 2.27
N GLY A 145 -2.25 7.09 2.00
CA GLY A 145 -3.33 7.91 2.55
C GLY A 145 -3.35 9.33 1.96
N ALA A 146 -3.38 10.36 2.79
CA ALA A 146 -3.31 11.76 2.36
C ALA A 146 -1.89 12.16 1.92
N GLY A 147 -1.78 13.15 1.06
CA GLY A 147 -0.50 13.66 0.57
C GLY A 147 0.35 14.26 1.70
N VAL A 148 1.66 14.24 1.50
CA VAL A 148 2.64 14.73 2.48
C VAL A 148 2.36 16.20 2.85
N GLY A 149 2.50 16.52 4.14
CA GLY A 149 2.31 17.88 4.65
C GLY A 149 0.85 18.30 4.83
N GLN A 150 -0.11 17.45 4.52
CA GLN A 150 -1.51 17.74 4.76
C GLN A 150 -1.94 17.36 6.19
N TRP A 151 -3.04 17.98 6.62
CA TRP A 151 -3.70 17.56 7.85
C TRP A 151 -4.12 16.08 7.77
N GLN A 152 -3.93 15.36 8.86
CA GLN A 152 -4.39 13.98 9.00
C GLN A 152 -5.57 13.93 9.96
N PRO A 153 -6.61 13.12 9.68
CA PRO A 153 -7.67 12.89 10.63
C PRO A 153 -7.12 12.34 11.95
N PRO A 154 -7.64 12.79 13.11
CA PRO A 154 -7.23 12.25 14.39
C PRO A 154 -7.74 10.83 14.58
N ILE A 155 -7.06 10.05 15.42
CA ILE A 155 -7.48 8.70 15.81
C ILE A 155 -8.87 8.73 16.47
N LYS A 156 -9.10 9.65 17.40
CA LYS A 156 -10.44 9.93 17.94
C LYS A 156 -11.20 10.82 16.97
N SER A 157 -12.22 10.27 16.33
CA SER A 157 -13.06 11.03 15.42
C SER A 157 -14.01 11.97 16.19
N PRO A 158 -14.61 12.97 15.53
CA PRO A 158 -15.64 13.80 16.14
C PRO A 158 -16.98 13.05 16.35
N VAL A 159 -17.09 11.81 15.89
CA VAL A 159 -18.25 10.94 16.12
C VAL A 159 -18.00 10.14 17.37
N GLU A 160 -18.89 10.24 18.35
CA GLU A 160 -18.78 9.52 19.62
C GLU A 160 -18.69 8.00 19.36
N GLY A 161 -17.75 7.34 20.07
CA GLY A 161 -17.51 5.90 19.95
C GLY A 161 -16.76 5.48 18.68
N LEU A 162 -16.48 6.38 17.72
CA LEU A 162 -15.76 6.06 16.51
C LEU A 162 -14.28 6.45 16.63
N VAL A 163 -13.40 5.45 16.61
CA VAL A 163 -11.96 5.62 16.49
C VAL A 163 -11.46 5.08 15.15
N LEU A 164 -10.34 5.60 14.69
CA LEU A 164 -9.70 5.25 13.43
C LEU A 164 -8.34 4.63 13.67
N ALA A 165 -7.97 3.68 12.82
CA ALA A 165 -6.65 3.10 12.75
C ALA A 165 -6.21 2.92 11.29
N GLY A 166 -4.92 2.79 11.07
CA GLY A 166 -4.35 2.48 9.76
C GLY A 166 -3.68 3.67 9.07
N ALA A 167 -3.38 3.50 7.78
CA ALA A 167 -2.56 4.43 7.00
C ALA A 167 -3.17 5.83 6.79
N GLY A 168 -4.46 6.01 7.05
CA GLY A 168 -5.16 7.29 6.88
C GLY A 168 -5.11 8.22 8.07
N VAL A 169 -4.51 7.80 9.20
CA VAL A 169 -4.36 8.57 10.44
C VAL A 169 -2.92 8.49 10.95
N PHE A 170 -2.58 9.28 11.99
CA PHE A 170 -1.24 9.25 12.58
C PHE A 170 -0.86 7.82 13.07
N PRO A 171 0.39 7.37 12.88
CA PRO A 171 1.53 8.08 12.27
C PRO A 171 1.58 8.03 10.75
N GLY A 172 0.68 7.34 10.07
CA GLY A 172 0.59 7.30 8.61
C GLY A 172 0.73 5.90 8.02
N ALA A 173 1.31 5.80 6.83
CA ALA A 173 1.47 4.56 6.10
C ALA A 173 2.82 3.88 6.40
N GLY A 174 2.83 2.56 6.27
CA GLY A 174 3.95 1.67 6.59
C GLY A 174 3.52 0.63 7.62
N VAL A 175 4.17 -0.54 7.63
CA VAL A 175 3.78 -1.64 8.53
C VAL A 175 3.91 -1.19 9.98
N GLU A 176 5.02 -0.60 10.37
CA GLU A 176 5.27 -0.08 11.72
C GLU A 176 4.26 1.00 12.10
N ALA A 177 4.02 1.94 11.17
CA ALA A 177 3.09 3.04 11.39
C ALA A 177 1.65 2.55 11.61
N VAL A 178 1.17 1.57 10.84
CA VAL A 178 -0.20 1.06 11.03
C VAL A 178 -0.34 0.21 12.31
N VAL A 179 0.71 -0.47 12.76
CA VAL A 179 0.74 -1.16 14.05
C VAL A 179 0.64 -0.15 15.19
N ILE A 180 1.45 0.91 15.16
CA ILE A 180 1.38 2.01 16.13
C ILE A 180 -0.01 2.64 16.12
N SER A 181 -0.56 2.92 14.95
CA SER A 181 -1.90 3.47 14.80
C SER A 181 -2.97 2.58 15.43
N GLY A 182 -2.86 1.26 15.24
CA GLY A 182 -3.75 0.27 15.87
C GLY A 182 -3.66 0.29 17.39
N THR A 183 -2.45 0.35 17.95
CA THR A 183 -2.21 0.44 19.40
C THR A 183 -2.84 1.72 19.96
N LEU A 184 -2.57 2.86 19.35
CA LEU A 184 -3.13 4.15 19.78
C LEU A 184 -4.67 4.18 19.68
N ALA A 185 -5.25 3.52 18.68
CA ALA A 185 -6.71 3.39 18.57
C ALA A 185 -7.28 2.50 19.68
N ALA A 186 -6.63 1.39 20.00
CA ALA A 186 -7.02 0.52 21.11
C ALA A 186 -6.97 1.26 22.47
N ASP A 187 -5.90 2.01 22.72
CA ASP A 187 -5.74 2.82 23.93
C ASP A 187 -6.79 3.94 24.02
N ALA A 188 -7.22 4.47 22.87
CA ALA A 188 -8.27 5.48 22.83
C ALA A 188 -9.65 4.96 23.26
N ILE A 189 -9.89 3.64 23.06
CA ILE A 189 -11.12 2.96 23.47
C ILE A 189 -11.00 2.47 24.93
N ARG A 190 -9.87 1.89 25.26
CA ARG A 190 -9.60 1.28 26.56
C ARG A 190 -8.21 1.67 27.04
N PRO A 191 -8.07 2.82 27.72
CA PRO A 191 -6.78 3.26 28.21
C PRO A 191 -6.10 2.18 29.06
N VAL A 192 -4.86 1.87 28.70
CA VAL A 192 -4.04 0.94 29.51
C VAL A 192 -3.65 1.66 30.80
N THR A 193 -4.16 1.21 31.93
CA THR A 193 -3.70 1.67 33.23
C THR A 193 -2.46 0.88 33.66
N GLN A 194 -1.58 1.48 34.45
CA GLN A 194 -0.34 0.82 34.91
C GLN A 194 -0.65 -0.52 35.63
N GLN A 195 -1.78 -0.64 36.31
CA GLN A 195 -2.27 -1.89 36.91
C GLN A 195 -2.57 -3.01 35.91
N THR A 196 -2.92 -2.66 34.64
CA THR A 196 -3.18 -3.66 33.60
C THR A 196 -1.89 -4.28 33.09
N LEU A 197 -0.78 -3.54 33.12
CA LEU A 197 0.55 -4.05 32.72
C LEU A 197 1.14 -5.00 33.80
N GLU A 198 0.90 -4.72 35.06
CA GLU A 198 1.39 -5.54 36.17
C GLU A 198 0.59 -6.84 36.39
N GLY A 199 -0.67 -6.88 35.95
CA GLY A 199 -1.58 -8.01 36.11
C GLY A 199 -1.57 -9.08 35.03
N ASN A 200 -0.80 -8.92 33.93
CA ASN A 200 -0.77 -9.90 32.84
C ASN A 200 0.65 -10.36 32.46
N PRO A 201 1.21 -11.34 33.20
CA PRO A 201 2.53 -11.89 32.91
C PRO A 201 2.63 -12.67 31.59
N ARG A 202 1.54 -12.84 30.83
CA ARG A 202 1.54 -13.57 29.55
C ARG A 202 1.86 -12.71 28.33
N SER A 203 1.86 -11.39 28.45
CA SER A 203 2.09 -10.47 27.32
C SER A 203 3.57 -10.30 26.94
N LEU A 204 4.51 -10.83 27.71
CA LEU A 204 5.97 -10.66 27.51
C LEU A 204 6.71 -11.95 27.03
N ARG A 205 5.98 -12.99 26.63
CA ARG A 205 6.60 -14.26 26.17
C ARG A 205 6.35 -14.59 24.70
N ALA A 206 6.01 -13.60 23.86
CA ALA A 206 5.92 -13.76 22.42
C ALA A 206 6.74 -12.64 21.76
N ALA A 207 8.04 -12.79 21.79
CA ALA A 207 9.00 -12.12 20.92
C ALA A 207 10.02 -13.15 20.46
#